data_271b7c08d11c0c74a3b4d7908c15d90f
#
_entry.id   271b7c08d11c0c74a3b4d7908c15d90f
#
_cell.length_a   1.000
_cell.length_b   1.000
_cell.length_c   1.000
_cell.angle_alpha   90.00
_cell.angle_beta   90.00
_cell.angle_gamma   90.00
#
_symmetry.space_group_name_H-M   'P 1'
#
loop_
_entity.id
_entity.type
_entity.pdbx_description
1 polymer ?
#
loop_
_entity_poly.entity_id
_entity_poly.type
_entity_poly.pdbx_seq_one_letter_code
_entity_poly.pdbx_strand_id
1 'polypeptide(L)'
;MKKKRILALFLAAVSCLSLAVSASAAGTTTRKATDFKDYDRTAWYAEAVSAAVDNGLLYGKSSTTLDPNGDMTRAEMAAIINRSFGCYKVADISQYKDVSKSKWYYKDVALAVQMGTYNGRSNSSMAPDAPISRQEAMTVVARALELDYDSYSKTDLSAFSDRSEISNWALPYVRAMVGADYIHGRGKVLAPLDNITRAEFAQIFYNIIGTYVVSKGTYDKDIKGSILIRTDEVTLQLSLIHISEPTRL
;
A
#
# COMPACT_ATOMS: atom_id res chain seq x y z
N MET A 1 -22.42 -9.70 -19.23
CA MET A 1 -21.87 -10.45 -18.10
C MET A 1 -21.60 -9.45 -16.98
N LYS A 2 -22.36 -9.51 -15.89
CA LYS A 2 -22.26 -8.55 -14.78
C LYS A 2 -20.98 -8.80 -13.97
N LYS A 3 -20.09 -7.82 -13.90
CA LYS A 3 -18.89 -7.87 -13.06
C LYS A 3 -19.32 -7.96 -11.60
N LYS A 4 -19.17 -9.11 -10.97
CA LYS A 4 -19.23 -9.22 -9.50
C LYS A 4 -18.03 -8.49 -8.95
N ARG A 5 -18.25 -7.30 -8.37
CA ARG A 5 -17.25 -6.65 -7.54
C ARG A 5 -17.13 -7.52 -6.28
N ILE A 6 -16.04 -8.26 -6.18
CA ILE A 6 -15.69 -8.97 -4.95
C ILE A 6 -15.22 -7.90 -3.98
N LEU A 7 -16.05 -7.64 -2.97
CA LEU A 7 -15.67 -6.83 -1.82
C LEU A 7 -14.64 -7.65 -1.03
N ALA A 8 -13.36 -7.38 -1.24
CA ALA A 8 -12.31 -7.99 -0.43
C ALA A 8 -12.34 -7.35 0.95
N LEU A 9 -12.93 -8.05 1.92
CA LEU A 9 -12.91 -7.68 3.32
C LEU A 9 -11.58 -8.17 3.90
N PHE A 10 -10.54 -7.33 3.90
CA PHE A 10 -9.31 -7.64 4.61
C PHE A 10 -9.52 -7.40 6.11
N LEU A 11 -9.99 -8.43 6.79
CA LEU A 11 -10.00 -8.48 8.25
C LEU A 11 -8.60 -8.93 8.68
N ALA A 12 -7.70 -7.99 8.94
CA ALA A 12 -6.50 -8.29 9.71
C ALA A 12 -6.95 -8.58 11.16
N ALA A 13 -7.39 -9.82 11.42
CA ALA A 13 -7.69 -10.26 12.76
C ALA A 13 -6.37 -10.33 13.56
N VAL A 14 -6.06 -9.25 14.25
CA VAL A 14 -5.04 -9.26 15.30
C VAL A 14 -5.66 -9.95 16.51
N SER A 15 -5.49 -11.28 16.61
CA SER A 15 -5.70 -11.98 17.86
C SER A 15 -4.56 -11.59 18.80
N CYS A 16 -4.77 -10.54 19.58
CA CYS A 16 -3.87 -10.13 20.64
C CYS A 16 -3.94 -11.14 21.79
N LEU A 17 -2.99 -12.06 21.84
CA LEU A 17 -2.61 -12.69 23.08
C LEU A 17 -1.85 -11.64 23.88
N SER A 18 -2.47 -11.12 24.92
CA SER A 18 -1.96 -10.08 25.79
C SER A 18 -0.70 -10.54 26.52
N LEU A 19 0.46 -10.24 25.96
CA LEU A 19 1.69 -10.06 26.73
C LEU A 19 1.82 -8.55 26.95
N ALA A 20 1.54 -8.13 28.19
CA ALA A 20 1.76 -6.76 28.63
C ALA A 20 3.26 -6.44 28.55
N VAL A 21 3.72 -5.97 27.41
CA VAL A 21 4.92 -5.17 27.31
C VAL A 21 4.45 -3.75 27.47
N SER A 22 4.75 -3.15 28.62
CA SER A 22 4.59 -1.73 28.89
C SER A 22 5.49 -0.96 27.92
N ALA A 23 5.08 -0.84 26.67
CA ALA A 23 5.60 0.18 25.79
C ALA A 23 4.90 1.47 26.23
N SER A 24 5.66 2.31 26.92
CA SER A 24 5.29 3.70 27.16
C SER A 24 4.77 4.27 25.85
N ALA A 25 3.46 4.45 25.76
CA ALA A 25 2.84 5.20 24.70
C ALA A 25 3.21 6.68 24.92
N ALA A 26 4.42 7.06 24.48
CA ALA A 26 4.66 8.42 24.10
C ALA A 26 3.65 8.71 23.01
N GLY A 27 2.65 9.53 23.29
CA GLY A 27 1.65 9.95 22.35
C GLY A 27 2.35 10.52 21.11
N THR A 28 2.50 9.72 20.09
CA THR A 28 2.88 10.19 18.77
C THR A 28 1.70 10.97 18.26
N THR A 29 1.71 12.28 18.47
CA THR A 29 0.86 13.21 17.75
C THR A 29 1.06 12.90 16.27
N THR A 30 0.05 12.29 15.65
CA THR A 30 0.07 11.98 14.22
C THR A 30 0.24 13.30 13.51
N ARG A 31 1.38 13.50 12.86
CA ARG A 31 1.63 14.71 12.08
C ARG A 31 0.62 14.80 10.96
N LYS A 32 0.21 16.02 10.64
CA LYS A 32 -0.61 16.31 9.48
C LYS A 32 0.28 16.63 8.28
N ALA A 33 -0.23 16.38 7.07
CA ALA A 33 0.48 16.77 5.85
C ALA A 33 0.79 18.27 5.84
N THR A 34 -0.10 19.06 6.43
CA THR A 34 0.03 20.52 6.55
C THR A 34 1.14 21.01 7.48
N ASP A 35 1.77 20.11 8.26
CA ASP A 35 2.88 20.44 9.13
C ASP A 35 4.23 20.45 8.38
N PHE A 36 4.21 20.04 7.11
CA PHE A 36 5.39 19.99 6.26
C PHE A 36 5.43 21.19 5.31
N LYS A 37 6.60 21.80 5.19
CA LYS A 37 6.79 23.05 4.44
C LYS A 37 6.64 22.89 2.92
N ASP A 38 6.89 21.68 2.44
CA ASP A 38 6.86 21.32 1.02
C ASP A 38 5.57 20.58 0.61
N TYR A 39 4.52 20.60 1.49
CA TYR A 39 3.21 20.11 1.14
C TYR A 39 2.39 21.18 0.43
N ASP A 40 2.11 20.95 -0.86
CA ASP A 40 1.25 21.82 -1.66
C ASP A 40 -0.19 21.30 -1.69
N ARG A 41 -1.12 22.06 -1.12
CA ARG A 41 -2.55 21.73 -1.06
C ARG A 41 -3.25 21.80 -2.42
N THR A 42 -2.62 22.42 -3.41
CA THR A 42 -3.17 22.60 -4.77
C THR A 42 -2.64 21.56 -5.75
N ALA A 43 -1.65 20.78 -5.34
CA ALA A 43 -1.05 19.75 -6.17
C ALA A 43 -2.03 18.59 -6.43
N TRP A 44 -1.87 17.92 -7.55
CA TRP A 44 -2.68 16.76 -7.95
C TRP A 44 -2.70 15.64 -6.91
N TYR A 45 -1.64 15.53 -6.11
CA TYR A 45 -1.47 14.50 -5.08
C TYR A 45 -1.98 14.92 -3.68
N ALA A 46 -2.49 16.15 -3.53
CA ALA A 46 -2.73 16.71 -2.21
C ALA A 46 -3.61 15.84 -1.32
N GLU A 47 -4.74 15.36 -1.84
CA GLU A 47 -5.67 14.50 -1.10
C GLU A 47 -5.03 13.15 -0.73
N ALA A 48 -4.35 12.52 -1.69
CA ALA A 48 -3.72 11.22 -1.48
C ALA A 48 -2.58 11.28 -0.46
N VAL A 49 -1.72 12.31 -0.57
CA VAL A 49 -0.62 12.53 0.37
C VAL A 49 -1.14 12.88 1.75
N SER A 50 -2.17 13.74 1.85
CA SER A 50 -2.80 14.05 3.14
C SER A 50 -3.41 12.81 3.78
N ALA A 51 -4.15 12.00 3.02
CA ALA A 51 -4.72 10.76 3.52
C ALA A 51 -3.64 9.80 4.04
N ALA A 52 -2.54 9.64 3.31
CA ALA A 52 -1.46 8.74 3.72
C ALA A 52 -0.71 9.26 4.97
N VAL A 53 -0.43 10.56 5.06
CA VAL A 53 0.29 11.16 6.20
C VAL A 53 -0.60 11.22 7.43
N ASP A 54 -1.81 11.73 7.29
CA ASP A 54 -2.75 11.96 8.39
C ASP A 54 -3.20 10.66 9.05
N ASN A 55 -3.14 9.56 8.31
CA ASN A 55 -3.43 8.22 8.81
C ASN A 55 -2.15 7.41 9.14
N GLY A 56 -0.97 8.06 9.15
CA GLY A 56 0.28 7.47 9.61
C GLY A 56 0.83 6.35 8.72
N LEU A 57 0.50 6.32 7.43
CA LEU A 57 1.10 5.42 6.45
C LEU A 57 2.41 5.99 5.90
N LEU A 58 2.40 7.27 5.50
CA LEU A 58 3.54 7.98 4.97
C LEU A 58 4.12 8.93 6.02
N TYR A 59 5.42 8.86 6.22
CA TYR A 59 6.14 9.77 7.13
C TYR A 59 7.03 10.72 6.34
N GLY A 60 7.34 11.88 6.94
CA GLY A 60 8.30 12.82 6.35
C GLY A 60 9.72 12.27 6.29
N LYS A 61 10.50 12.80 5.37
CA LYS A 61 11.96 12.57 5.30
C LYS A 61 12.68 13.24 6.48
N SER A 62 12.10 14.31 7.00
CA SER A 62 12.56 15.02 8.19
C SER A 62 11.37 15.56 8.99
N SER A 63 11.67 16.34 10.02
CA SER A 63 10.64 17.04 10.78
C SER A 63 9.92 18.14 10.00
N THR A 64 10.39 18.56 8.86
CA THR A 64 9.81 19.68 8.09
C THR A 64 9.63 19.39 6.61
N THR A 65 10.13 18.25 6.13
CA THR A 65 10.16 17.89 4.71
C THR A 65 9.45 16.56 4.49
N LEU A 66 8.48 16.55 3.59
CA LEU A 66 7.73 15.36 3.18
C LEU A 66 8.31 14.74 1.92
N ASP A 67 8.82 15.57 1.01
CA ASP A 67 9.42 15.21 -0.28
C ASP A 67 8.46 14.40 -1.17
N PRO A 68 7.26 14.94 -1.51
CA PRO A 68 6.25 14.19 -2.25
C PRO A 68 6.71 13.78 -3.66
N ASN A 69 7.53 14.61 -4.30
CA ASN A 69 8.04 14.37 -5.64
C ASN A 69 9.38 13.59 -5.67
N GLY A 70 9.96 13.31 -4.52
CA GLY A 70 11.16 12.50 -4.40
C GLY A 70 10.87 11.02 -4.62
N ASP A 71 11.89 10.30 -5.08
CA ASP A 71 11.84 8.87 -5.30
C ASP A 71 11.59 8.11 -3.99
N MET A 72 10.75 7.09 -4.05
CA MET A 72 10.55 6.16 -2.94
C MET A 72 11.63 5.09 -2.96
N THR A 73 12.25 4.83 -1.81
CA THR A 73 13.17 3.71 -1.68
C THR A 73 12.43 2.41 -1.42
N ARG A 74 13.10 1.29 -1.72
CA ARG A 74 12.57 -0.07 -1.46
C ARG A 74 12.31 -0.28 0.04
N ALA A 75 13.17 0.27 0.92
CA ALA A 75 12.99 0.22 2.37
C ALA A 75 11.77 1.02 2.84
N GLU A 76 11.57 2.22 2.32
CA GLU A 76 10.40 3.04 2.67
C GLU A 76 9.11 2.36 2.26
N MET A 77 9.07 1.75 1.08
CA MET A 77 7.92 0.99 0.64
C MET A 77 7.65 -0.21 1.56
N ALA A 78 8.67 -0.99 1.94
CA ALA A 78 8.50 -2.09 2.88
C ALA A 78 7.85 -1.63 4.19
N ALA A 79 8.29 -0.49 4.72
CA ALA A 79 7.74 0.07 5.95
C ALA A 79 6.26 0.49 5.80
N ILE A 80 5.87 1.05 4.65
CA ILE A 80 4.47 1.44 4.41
C ILE A 80 3.59 0.18 4.26
N ILE A 81 4.05 -0.82 3.52
CA ILE A 81 3.33 -2.11 3.37
C ILE A 81 3.08 -2.74 4.74
N ASN A 82 4.09 -2.78 5.62
CA ASN A 82 3.92 -3.33 6.96
C ASN A 82 2.94 -2.54 7.83
N ARG A 83 2.96 -1.20 7.73
CA ARG A 83 2.00 -0.34 8.44
C ARG A 83 0.57 -0.54 7.96
N SER A 84 0.40 -0.89 6.67
CA SER A 84 -0.92 -1.07 6.05
C SER A 84 -1.49 -2.45 6.30
N PHE A 85 -0.68 -3.50 6.17
CA PHE A 85 -1.15 -4.89 6.17
C PHE A 85 -0.79 -5.66 7.44
N GLY A 86 0.13 -5.15 8.25
CA GLY A 86 0.50 -5.70 9.56
C GLY A 86 1.04 -7.12 9.50
N CYS A 87 2.36 -7.29 9.62
CA CYS A 87 2.97 -8.58 9.84
C CYS A 87 3.73 -8.55 11.17
N TYR A 88 3.63 -9.63 11.94
CA TYR A 88 4.33 -9.75 13.23
C TYR A 88 5.49 -10.75 13.18
N LYS A 89 5.52 -11.62 12.19
CA LYS A 89 6.52 -12.67 12.03
C LYS A 89 7.67 -12.16 11.19
N VAL A 90 8.89 -12.35 11.66
CA VAL A 90 10.11 -11.84 11.04
C VAL A 90 10.83 -12.98 10.34
N ALA A 91 11.14 -12.82 9.05
CA ALA A 91 11.96 -13.77 8.30
C ALA A 91 13.44 -13.66 8.70
N ASP A 92 14.18 -14.76 8.56
CA ASP A 92 15.63 -14.68 8.50
C ASP A 92 16.05 -14.10 7.13
N ILE A 93 16.70 -12.94 7.17
CA ILE A 93 17.20 -12.23 5.99
C ILE A 93 18.72 -12.11 5.97
N SER A 94 19.41 -12.98 6.72
CA SER A 94 20.89 -12.99 6.84
C SER A 94 21.61 -13.21 5.52
N GLN A 95 20.92 -13.76 4.52
CA GLN A 95 21.41 -13.90 3.16
C GLN A 95 21.64 -12.56 2.46
N TYR A 96 20.86 -11.52 2.79
CA TYR A 96 20.99 -10.21 2.16
C TYR A 96 22.07 -9.39 2.88
N LYS A 97 23.25 -9.36 2.30
CA LYS A 97 24.45 -8.77 2.91
C LYS A 97 24.40 -7.23 2.98
N ASP A 98 23.52 -6.62 2.20
CA ASP A 98 23.29 -5.19 2.14
C ASP A 98 22.20 -4.69 3.13
N VAL A 99 21.65 -5.57 3.96
CA VAL A 99 20.65 -5.22 4.99
C VAL A 99 21.26 -5.36 6.39
N SER A 100 21.83 -4.27 6.89
CA SER A 100 22.42 -4.25 8.23
C SER A 100 21.36 -4.23 9.33
N LYS A 101 21.58 -5.03 10.41
CA LYS A 101 20.69 -5.07 11.59
C LYS A 101 20.59 -3.73 12.32
N SER A 102 21.55 -2.83 12.15
CA SER A 102 21.55 -1.50 12.77
C SER A 102 20.69 -0.48 12.02
N LYS A 103 20.23 -0.79 10.81
CA LYS A 103 19.44 0.12 9.98
C LYS A 103 17.97 0.13 10.42
N TRP A 104 17.36 1.31 10.36
CA TRP A 104 15.98 1.52 10.78
C TRP A 104 14.97 0.60 10.05
N TYR A 105 15.28 0.26 8.81
CA TYR A 105 14.41 -0.55 7.94
C TYR A 105 14.62 -2.07 8.10
N TYR A 106 15.60 -2.54 8.89
CA TYR A 106 15.91 -3.97 9.00
C TYR A 106 14.67 -4.83 9.28
N LYS A 107 13.90 -4.41 10.30
CA LYS A 107 12.69 -5.13 10.69
C LYS A 107 11.63 -5.09 9.59
N ASP A 108 11.43 -3.93 8.96
CA ASP A 108 10.42 -3.78 7.91
C ASP A 108 10.73 -4.63 6.68
N VAL A 109 12.01 -4.68 6.28
CA VAL A 109 12.44 -5.56 5.19
C VAL A 109 12.20 -7.04 5.54
N ALA A 110 12.55 -7.46 6.77
CA ALA A 110 12.36 -8.84 7.21
C ALA A 110 10.88 -9.24 7.31
N LEU A 111 10.01 -8.32 7.72
CA LEU A 111 8.56 -8.51 7.72
C LEU A 111 8.01 -8.63 6.30
N ALA A 112 8.44 -7.75 5.37
CA ALA A 112 8.00 -7.77 3.98
C ALA A 112 8.45 -9.05 3.24
N VAL A 113 9.64 -9.57 3.54
CA VAL A 113 10.11 -10.89 3.06
C VAL A 113 9.23 -12.01 3.62
N GLN A 114 8.90 -11.98 4.92
CA GLN A 114 8.03 -12.97 5.56
C GLN A 114 6.63 -12.99 4.94
N MET A 115 6.10 -11.82 4.59
CA MET A 115 4.80 -11.69 3.91
C MET A 115 4.82 -12.17 2.44
N GLY A 116 6.02 -12.45 1.87
CA GLY A 116 6.15 -12.77 0.45
C GLY A 116 5.93 -11.59 -0.49
N THR A 117 5.79 -10.37 0.04
CA THR A 117 5.59 -9.16 -0.76
C THR A 117 6.88 -8.69 -1.41
N TYR A 118 8.01 -8.94 -0.73
CA TYR A 118 9.33 -8.52 -1.16
C TYR A 118 10.25 -9.69 -1.47
N ASN A 119 10.89 -9.61 -2.63
CA ASN A 119 12.03 -10.45 -2.99
C ASN A 119 13.27 -9.57 -3.14
N GLY A 120 14.46 -10.14 -2.90
CA GLY A 120 15.72 -9.49 -3.22
C GLY A 120 15.86 -9.24 -4.72
N ARG A 121 16.71 -8.29 -5.10
CA ARG A 121 17.16 -8.13 -6.50
C ARG A 121 18.07 -9.28 -6.94
N SER A 122 18.68 -9.95 -5.97
CA SER A 122 19.42 -11.21 -6.15
C SER A 122 19.31 -12.05 -4.88
N ASN A 123 19.92 -13.24 -4.88
CA ASN A 123 19.94 -14.11 -3.70
C ASN A 123 20.68 -13.49 -2.49
N SER A 124 21.51 -12.46 -2.71
CA SER A 124 22.34 -11.85 -1.67
C SER A 124 22.13 -10.34 -1.50
N SER A 125 21.31 -9.72 -2.35
CA SER A 125 21.06 -8.28 -2.32
C SER A 125 19.57 -7.96 -2.31
N MET A 126 19.16 -7.15 -1.35
CA MET A 126 17.82 -6.57 -1.23
C MET A 126 17.73 -5.17 -1.84
N ALA A 127 18.86 -4.45 -1.90
CA ALA A 127 18.99 -3.06 -2.33
C ALA A 127 18.00 -2.10 -1.62
N PRO A 128 17.98 -2.06 -0.27
CA PRO A 128 16.95 -1.34 0.49
C PRO A 128 16.96 0.18 0.26
N ASP A 129 18.14 0.76 0.10
CA ASP A 129 18.32 2.20 -0.12
C ASP A 129 18.15 2.62 -1.59
N ALA A 130 18.02 1.66 -2.52
CA ALA A 130 17.78 1.96 -3.93
C ALA A 130 16.33 2.43 -4.16
N PRO A 131 16.11 3.33 -5.13
CA PRO A 131 14.75 3.65 -5.56
C PRO A 131 14.06 2.41 -6.13
N ILE A 132 12.74 2.38 -6.00
CA ILE A 132 11.89 1.31 -6.50
C ILE A 132 11.20 1.75 -7.79
N SER A 133 11.21 0.88 -8.81
CA SER A 133 10.51 1.19 -10.04
C SER A 133 8.99 1.04 -9.89
N ARG A 134 8.24 1.69 -10.78
CA ARG A 134 6.78 1.64 -10.76
C ARG A 134 6.25 0.21 -10.94
N GLN A 135 6.84 -0.60 -11.83
CA GLN A 135 6.42 -2.00 -11.97
C GLN A 135 6.78 -2.86 -10.74
N GLU A 136 7.91 -2.58 -10.05
CA GLU A 136 8.23 -3.23 -8.78
C GLU A 136 7.21 -2.84 -7.71
N ALA A 137 6.86 -1.55 -7.62
CA ALA A 137 5.87 -1.05 -6.67
C ALA A 137 4.49 -1.69 -6.89
N MET A 138 4.01 -1.73 -8.13
CA MET A 138 2.76 -2.41 -8.50
C MET A 138 2.77 -3.89 -8.10
N THR A 139 3.90 -4.58 -8.33
CA THR A 139 4.05 -5.99 -7.96
C THR A 139 3.98 -6.20 -6.45
N VAL A 140 4.66 -5.36 -5.67
CA VAL A 140 4.66 -5.46 -4.20
C VAL A 140 3.27 -5.20 -3.64
N VAL A 141 2.56 -4.17 -4.14
CA VAL A 141 1.20 -3.86 -3.70
C VAL A 141 0.22 -4.97 -4.09
N ALA A 142 0.29 -5.49 -5.32
CA ALA A 142 -0.57 -6.58 -5.78
C ALA A 142 -0.40 -7.85 -4.92
N ARG A 143 0.85 -8.18 -4.54
CA ARG A 143 1.14 -9.29 -3.62
C ARG A 143 0.63 -9.03 -2.21
N ALA A 144 0.78 -7.80 -1.70
CA ALA A 144 0.29 -7.44 -0.37
C ALA A 144 -1.24 -7.48 -0.27
N LEU A 145 -1.92 -7.21 -1.37
CA LEU A 145 -3.37 -7.32 -1.50
C LEU A 145 -3.85 -8.74 -1.83
N GLU A 146 -2.92 -9.68 -2.06
CA GLU A 146 -3.23 -11.03 -2.51
C GLU A 146 -4.17 -11.04 -3.73
N LEU A 147 -3.95 -10.10 -4.66
CA LEU A 147 -4.79 -9.99 -5.85
C LEU A 147 -4.73 -11.27 -6.67
N ASP A 148 -5.90 -11.82 -6.98
CA ASP A 148 -6.03 -12.93 -7.94
C ASP A 148 -5.72 -12.43 -9.36
N TYR A 149 -4.42 -12.43 -9.71
CA TYR A 149 -3.95 -11.92 -10.99
C TYR A 149 -4.42 -12.76 -12.18
N ASP A 150 -4.85 -14.01 -11.98
CA ASP A 150 -5.41 -14.86 -13.04
C ASP A 150 -6.76 -14.31 -13.52
N SER A 151 -7.58 -13.79 -12.60
CA SER A 151 -8.83 -13.10 -12.92
C SER A 151 -8.63 -11.85 -13.77
N TYR A 152 -7.45 -11.25 -13.74
CA TYR A 152 -7.08 -10.06 -14.51
C TYR A 152 -6.19 -10.35 -15.72
N SER A 153 -5.96 -11.63 -16.06
CA SER A 153 -5.06 -12.03 -17.16
C SER A 153 -5.43 -11.43 -18.52
N LYS A 154 -6.70 -11.09 -18.71
CA LYS A 154 -7.24 -10.49 -19.94
C LYS A 154 -7.39 -8.96 -19.86
N THR A 155 -6.87 -8.30 -18.82
CA THR A 155 -6.90 -6.83 -18.74
C THR A 155 -6.18 -6.23 -19.93
N ASP A 156 -6.89 -5.38 -20.66
CA ASP A 156 -6.33 -4.69 -21.82
C ASP A 156 -5.43 -3.53 -21.38
N LEU A 157 -4.19 -3.54 -21.84
CA LEU A 157 -3.21 -2.48 -21.61
C LEU A 157 -2.94 -1.66 -22.87
N SER A 158 -3.74 -1.79 -23.92
CA SER A 158 -3.54 -1.13 -25.23
C SER A 158 -3.58 0.40 -25.13
N ALA A 159 -4.26 0.93 -24.11
CA ALA A 159 -4.29 2.36 -23.82
C ALA A 159 -2.91 2.95 -23.45
N PHE A 160 -1.94 2.10 -23.07
CA PHE A 160 -0.61 2.52 -22.67
C PHE A 160 0.41 2.19 -23.77
N SER A 161 1.05 3.26 -24.29
CA SER A 161 1.98 3.15 -25.41
C SER A 161 3.27 2.39 -25.08
N ASP A 162 3.65 2.38 -23.81
CA ASP A 162 4.86 1.77 -23.27
C ASP A 162 4.64 0.39 -22.63
N ARG A 163 3.49 -0.23 -22.87
CA ARG A 163 3.16 -1.55 -22.31
C ARG A 163 4.18 -2.65 -22.63
N SER A 164 4.91 -2.51 -23.73
CA SER A 164 5.99 -3.46 -24.11
C SER A 164 7.24 -3.37 -23.23
N GLU A 165 7.38 -2.30 -22.45
CA GLU A 165 8.49 -2.13 -21.50
C GLU A 165 8.24 -2.85 -20.17
N ILE A 166 7.02 -3.33 -19.94
CA ILE A 166 6.69 -4.08 -18.73
C ILE A 166 7.44 -5.43 -18.76
N SER A 167 8.24 -5.67 -17.75
CA SER A 167 8.96 -6.94 -17.60
C SER A 167 7.98 -8.12 -17.46
N ASN A 168 8.30 -9.26 -18.04
CA ASN A 168 7.44 -10.47 -18.03
C ASN A 168 7.03 -10.88 -16.60
N TRP A 169 7.93 -10.74 -15.64
CA TRP A 169 7.65 -11.09 -14.24
C TRP A 169 6.67 -10.12 -13.58
N ALA A 170 6.59 -8.87 -14.03
CA ALA A 170 5.70 -7.84 -13.48
C ALA A 170 4.33 -7.82 -14.18
N LEU A 171 4.27 -8.29 -15.42
CA LEU A 171 3.08 -8.17 -16.27
C LEU A 171 1.78 -8.69 -15.64
N PRO A 172 1.74 -9.87 -14.95
CA PRO A 172 0.51 -10.34 -14.31
C PRO A 172 0.02 -9.36 -13.23
N TYR A 173 0.93 -8.83 -12.42
CA TYR A 173 0.62 -7.90 -11.33
C TYR A 173 0.21 -6.53 -11.86
N VAL A 174 0.89 -6.02 -12.90
CA VAL A 174 0.51 -4.75 -13.55
C VAL A 174 -0.90 -4.86 -14.13
N ARG A 175 -1.24 -5.97 -14.82
CA ARG A 175 -2.59 -6.22 -15.30
C ARG A 175 -3.61 -6.24 -14.18
N ALA A 176 -3.30 -6.88 -13.06
CA ALA A 176 -4.19 -6.92 -11.91
C ALA A 176 -4.42 -5.52 -11.31
N MET A 177 -3.36 -4.74 -11.14
CA MET A 177 -3.45 -3.39 -10.60
C MET A 177 -4.25 -2.43 -11.49
N VAL A 178 -4.06 -2.51 -12.81
CA VAL A 178 -4.84 -1.72 -13.78
C VAL A 178 -6.28 -2.23 -13.86
N GLY A 179 -6.48 -3.55 -13.93
CA GLY A 179 -7.81 -4.15 -14.02
C GLY A 179 -8.67 -3.96 -12.78
N ALA A 180 -8.06 -3.81 -11.61
CA ALA A 180 -8.72 -3.45 -10.35
C ALA A 180 -8.97 -1.94 -10.20
N ASP A 181 -8.54 -1.12 -11.17
CA ASP A 181 -8.68 0.33 -11.16
C ASP A 181 -7.84 1.04 -10.07
N TYR A 182 -6.72 0.42 -9.65
CA TYR A 182 -5.81 0.99 -8.67
C TYR A 182 -4.69 1.84 -9.30
N ILE A 183 -4.44 1.65 -10.60
CA ILE A 183 -3.43 2.35 -11.38
C ILE A 183 -4.04 2.91 -12.67
N HIS A 184 -3.84 4.22 -12.88
CA HIS A 184 -4.35 4.93 -14.06
C HIS A 184 -3.23 5.38 -15.02
N GLY A 185 -1.95 5.21 -14.67
CA GLY A 185 -0.82 5.67 -15.45
C GLY A 185 -0.58 7.20 -15.37
N ARG A 186 0.36 7.67 -16.18
CA ARG A 186 0.64 9.10 -16.42
C ARG A 186 0.10 9.45 -17.83
N GLY A 187 -1.22 9.60 -17.95
CA GLY A 187 -1.87 9.72 -19.25
C GLY A 187 -1.79 8.42 -20.07
N LYS A 188 -1.08 8.46 -21.20
CA LYS A 188 -0.95 7.31 -22.12
C LYS A 188 0.24 6.39 -21.82
N VAL A 189 0.93 6.55 -20.69
CA VAL A 189 2.07 5.72 -20.31
C VAL A 189 1.93 5.20 -18.88
N LEU A 190 2.40 3.99 -18.65
CA LEU A 190 2.54 3.38 -17.32
C LEU A 190 3.88 3.74 -16.68
N ALA A 191 4.87 4.04 -17.50
CA ALA A 191 6.26 4.30 -17.10
C ALA A 191 6.81 3.19 -16.18
N PRO A 192 6.77 1.91 -16.58
CA PRO A 192 7.02 0.77 -15.68
C PRO A 192 8.44 0.75 -15.13
N LEU A 193 9.41 1.28 -15.88
CA LEU A 193 10.82 1.28 -15.52
C LEU A 193 11.25 2.54 -14.75
N ASP A 194 10.44 3.60 -14.76
CA ASP A 194 10.70 4.81 -13.99
C ASP A 194 10.61 4.55 -12.49
N ASN A 195 11.33 5.31 -11.69
CA ASN A 195 11.13 5.32 -10.25
C ASN A 195 9.75 5.84 -9.90
N ILE A 196 9.13 5.27 -8.87
CA ILE A 196 7.88 5.78 -8.34
C ILE A 196 8.17 6.89 -7.33
N THR A 197 7.45 8.00 -7.42
CA THR A 197 7.54 9.05 -6.41
C THR A 197 6.72 8.70 -5.18
N ARG A 198 7.00 9.36 -4.07
CA ARG A 198 6.27 9.21 -2.81
C ARG A 198 4.80 9.62 -2.94
N ALA A 199 4.53 10.66 -3.72
CA ALA A 199 3.17 11.10 -4.05
C ALA A 199 2.41 10.07 -4.90
N GLU A 200 3.04 9.53 -5.94
CA GLU A 200 2.42 8.50 -6.77
C GLU A 200 2.10 7.23 -5.97
N PHE A 201 2.98 6.87 -5.05
CA PHE A 201 2.72 5.73 -4.17
C PHE A 201 1.55 6.01 -3.22
N ALA A 202 1.49 7.22 -2.64
CA ALA A 202 0.33 7.63 -1.84
C ALA A 202 -0.98 7.59 -2.64
N GLN A 203 -0.93 7.95 -3.94
CA GLN A 203 -2.09 7.88 -4.82
C GLN A 203 -2.57 6.44 -5.05
N ILE A 204 -1.66 5.46 -5.18
CA ILE A 204 -2.05 4.05 -5.26
C ILE A 204 -2.85 3.65 -4.03
N PHE A 205 -2.36 3.99 -2.84
CA PHE A 205 -3.07 3.67 -1.60
C PHE A 205 -4.40 4.41 -1.47
N TYR A 206 -4.47 5.64 -1.94
CA TYR A 206 -5.71 6.42 -1.96
C TYR A 206 -6.77 5.78 -2.87
N ASN A 207 -6.36 5.22 -4.02
CA ASN A 207 -7.25 4.50 -4.92
C ASN A 207 -7.74 3.17 -4.33
N ILE A 208 -6.93 2.53 -3.47
CA ILE A 208 -7.25 1.24 -2.83
C ILE A 208 -8.14 1.43 -1.60
N ILE A 209 -7.79 2.39 -0.72
CA ILE A 209 -8.38 2.54 0.61
C ILE A 209 -9.50 3.58 0.56
N GLY A 210 -10.74 3.11 0.61
CA GLY A 210 -11.91 3.99 0.66
C GLY A 210 -12.19 4.57 2.05
N THR A 211 -11.78 3.87 3.11
CA THR A 211 -12.06 4.28 4.49
C THR A 211 -10.91 3.94 5.43
N TYR A 212 -10.49 4.94 6.21
CA TYR A 212 -9.52 4.76 7.29
C TYR A 212 -10.23 4.75 8.65
N VAL A 213 -9.98 3.71 9.45
CA VAL A 213 -10.50 3.58 10.81
C VAL A 213 -9.31 3.61 11.78
N VAL A 214 -9.10 4.77 12.38
CA VAL A 214 -7.96 5.04 13.27
C VAL A 214 -8.36 5.29 14.72
N SER A 215 -9.67 5.26 15.03
CA SER A 215 -10.21 5.43 16.37
C SER A 215 -11.10 4.25 16.75
N LYS A 216 -11.14 3.92 18.03
CA LYS A 216 -12.06 2.92 18.59
C LYS A 216 -13.51 3.35 18.38
N GLY A 217 -14.41 2.39 18.20
CA GLY A 217 -15.84 2.68 18.14
C GLY A 217 -16.61 1.82 17.15
N THR A 218 -17.88 2.17 16.99
CA THR A 218 -18.79 1.54 16.04
C THR A 218 -18.90 2.39 14.78
N TYR A 219 -18.74 1.75 13.65
CA TYR A 219 -18.81 2.36 12.32
C TYR A 219 -20.00 1.75 11.58
N ASP A 220 -21.05 2.56 11.37
CA ASP A 220 -22.33 2.17 10.79
C ASP A 220 -22.61 2.80 9.42
N LYS A 221 -21.64 3.59 8.92
CA LYS A 221 -21.78 4.28 7.63
C LYS A 221 -21.55 3.34 6.47
N ASP A 222 -22.17 3.64 5.35
CA ASP A 222 -21.90 2.99 4.07
C ASP A 222 -20.41 3.07 3.73
N ILE A 223 -19.74 1.95 3.89
CA ILE A 223 -18.32 1.83 3.65
C ILE A 223 -18.12 1.55 2.16
N LYS A 224 -17.49 2.50 1.48
CA LYS A 224 -17.15 2.37 0.07
C LYS A 224 -15.71 1.93 -0.09
N GLY A 225 -15.48 0.90 -0.90
CA GLY A 225 -14.14 0.39 -1.18
C GLY A 225 -13.55 -0.44 -0.04
N SER A 226 -12.24 -0.51 0.02
CA SER A 226 -11.50 -1.24 1.06
C SER A 226 -11.39 -0.41 2.33
N ILE A 227 -11.40 -1.08 3.48
CA ILE A 227 -11.23 -0.44 4.79
C ILE A 227 -9.85 -0.77 5.33
N LEU A 228 -9.15 0.25 5.82
CA LEU A 228 -7.94 0.06 6.61
C LEU A 228 -8.20 0.36 8.08
N ILE A 229 -8.22 -0.67 8.93
CA ILE A 229 -8.39 -0.55 10.38
C ILE A 229 -7.02 -0.56 11.04
N ARG A 230 -6.71 0.50 11.79
CA ARG A 230 -5.41 0.68 12.49
C ARG A 230 -5.56 0.89 14.00
N THR A 231 -6.65 0.44 14.56
CA THR A 231 -6.94 0.50 16.00
C THR A 231 -7.64 -0.77 16.42
N ASP A 232 -7.60 -1.07 17.69
CA ASP A 232 -8.37 -2.14 18.32
C ASP A 232 -9.80 -1.66 18.68
N GLU A 233 -10.64 -2.57 19.17
CA GLU A 233 -12.02 -2.28 19.64
C GLU A 233 -12.88 -1.56 18.59
N VAL A 234 -12.86 -2.07 17.36
CA VAL A 234 -13.69 -1.58 16.26
C VAL A 234 -14.86 -2.54 16.01
N THR A 235 -16.06 -1.99 15.95
CA THR A 235 -17.26 -2.71 15.52
C THR A 235 -17.71 -2.12 14.17
N LEU A 236 -17.80 -2.98 13.15
CA LEU A 236 -18.38 -2.61 11.86
C LEU A 236 -19.83 -3.11 11.83
N GLN A 237 -20.78 -2.19 11.77
CA GLN A 237 -22.17 -2.48 11.51
C GLN A 237 -22.43 -2.31 10.01
N LEU A 238 -22.20 -3.38 9.25
CA LEU A 238 -22.47 -3.39 7.83
C LEU A 238 -23.97 -3.59 7.60
N SER A 239 -24.64 -2.59 7.06
CA SER A 239 -26.00 -2.71 6.58
C SER A 239 -26.02 -3.68 5.39
N LEU A 240 -26.73 -4.80 5.52
CA LEU A 240 -26.96 -5.78 4.43
C LEU A 240 -27.93 -5.26 3.36
N ILE A 241 -28.33 -4.00 3.44
CA ILE A 241 -29.31 -3.41 2.53
C ILE A 241 -28.58 -2.79 1.34
N HIS A 242 -28.12 -3.61 0.44
CA HIS A 242 -28.05 -3.34 -1.03
C HIS A 242 -27.56 -4.56 -1.81
N ILE A 243 -28.15 -5.71 -1.54
CA ILE A 243 -28.27 -6.72 -2.58
C ILE A 243 -29.54 -6.32 -3.35
N SER A 244 -29.42 -5.44 -4.32
CA SER A 244 -30.48 -5.26 -5.32
C SER A 244 -30.61 -6.58 -6.02
N GLU A 245 -31.73 -7.28 -5.76
CA GLU A 245 -32.12 -8.45 -6.54
C GLU A 245 -32.13 -8.09 -8.02
N PRO A 246 -31.63 -8.95 -8.90
CA PRO A 246 -31.77 -8.70 -10.33
C PRO A 246 -33.26 -8.74 -10.63
N THR A 247 -33.81 -7.61 -11.03
CA THR A 247 -35.15 -7.53 -11.64
C THR A 247 -35.19 -8.56 -12.76
N ARG A 248 -35.94 -9.64 -12.58
CA ARG A 248 -36.33 -10.53 -13.67
C ARG A 248 -37.28 -9.73 -14.59
N LEU A 249 -36.86 -9.47 -15.79
CA LEU A 249 -37.68 -9.24 -16.94
C LEU A 249 -37.59 -10.45 -17.86
#